data_71700d6c8b40ec77e322a42cc89bf72a
#
_entry.id   71700d6c8b40ec77e322a42cc89bf72a
#
_cell.length_a   1.000
_cell.length_b   1.000
_cell.length_c   1.000
_cell.angle_alpha   90.00
_cell.angle_beta   90.00
_cell.angle_gamma   90.00
#
_symmetry.space_group_name_H-M   'P 1'
#
loop_
_entity.id
_entity.type
_entity.pdbx_description
1 polymer ?
#
loop_
_entity_poly.entity_id
_entity_poly.type
_entity_poly.pdbx_seq_one_letter_code
_entity_poly.pdbx_strand_id
1 'polypeptide(L)'
;MLARGARLRLYSLWGGGGDFLGVPVEHFPKWKLLMLLWMIPYEAVRCPRVLWEVVRGLFTRLAPSWINFWENMLGAGFACLHARSFRKNPPALVHAPWGGAPATAAWLIWRLGGPRYSAAAHAYDIYEHGGDWWLVEKLAHAHFVHTSTEMGQRELIRRGVDAAKVICIRRGLDAMPQFKPLRAERTPLRLVCVARLVEKKGLRHQLQVYAALRAAGIAFQARIIGEGPLGEELERLAAQLGIADAVDFTGHLEHALVWKYLEWADVLLHTGMVAPSGDRDGLPNVIPEAMSVGTLVVSSLAAATTEAIKDGETGLVAAVRDTESWLAALNRLRSDDALAESLRANARRWVEENFNAHKNAEKLFTHFEGAIHV
;
A
#
# COMPACT_ATOMS: atom_id res chain seq x y z
N MET A 1 15.76 12.67 -3.28
CA MET A 1 17.13 12.12 -3.26
C MET A 1 17.95 12.62 -4.46
N LEU A 2 17.55 12.34 -5.70
CA LEU A 2 18.29 12.81 -6.89
C LEU A 2 18.48 14.32 -6.91
N ALA A 3 17.41 15.10 -6.68
CA ALA A 3 17.47 16.57 -6.60
C ALA A 3 18.44 17.12 -5.52
N ARG A 4 18.85 16.28 -4.57
CA ARG A 4 19.83 16.60 -3.51
C ARG A 4 21.21 15.99 -3.79
N GLY A 5 21.46 15.51 -5.02
CA GLY A 5 22.78 15.01 -5.44
C GLY A 5 23.09 13.59 -4.97
N ALA A 6 22.13 12.83 -4.43
CA ALA A 6 22.37 11.44 -4.04
C ALA A 6 22.64 10.57 -5.27
N ARG A 7 23.70 9.76 -5.21
CA ARG A 7 23.99 8.74 -6.24
C ARG A 7 23.21 7.47 -5.92
N LEU A 8 22.26 7.12 -6.77
CA LEU A 8 21.39 5.95 -6.61
C LEU A 8 21.83 4.82 -7.55
N ARG A 9 21.79 3.60 -7.04
CA ARG A 9 21.76 2.36 -7.83
C ARG A 9 20.45 1.66 -7.53
N LEU A 10 19.69 1.35 -8.58
CA LEU A 10 18.40 0.70 -8.47
C LEU A 10 18.48 -0.73 -8.97
N TYR A 11 17.91 -1.64 -8.19
CA TYR A 11 17.82 -3.07 -8.52
C TYR A 11 16.37 -3.51 -8.56
N SER A 12 15.99 -4.27 -9.59
CA SER A 12 14.68 -4.91 -9.66
C SER A 12 14.81 -6.43 -9.65
N LEU A 13 14.09 -7.07 -8.74
CA LEU A 13 14.04 -8.53 -8.64
C LEU A 13 13.01 -9.16 -9.59
N TRP A 14 12.03 -8.39 -10.05
CA TRP A 14 10.89 -8.91 -10.80
C TRP A 14 10.87 -8.54 -12.28
N GLY A 15 11.53 -7.49 -12.67
CA GLY A 15 11.46 -6.90 -13.99
C GLY A 15 10.94 -5.47 -13.95
N GLY A 16 10.53 -4.91 -15.09
CA GLY A 16 10.06 -3.53 -15.23
C GLY A 16 10.79 -2.76 -16.31
N GLY A 17 10.65 -1.42 -16.34
CA GLY A 17 11.35 -0.54 -17.29
C GLY A 17 12.87 -0.52 -17.08
N GLY A 18 13.59 -0.08 -18.10
CA GLY A 18 15.07 0.02 -18.08
C GLY A 18 15.60 1.17 -17.22
N ASP A 19 14.75 2.14 -16.88
CA ASP A 19 15.11 3.27 -16.02
C ASP A 19 13.95 3.69 -15.11
N PHE A 20 14.27 4.39 -14.04
CA PHE A 20 13.32 5.07 -13.16
C PHE A 20 13.81 6.49 -12.89
N LEU A 21 13.07 7.49 -13.37
CA LEU A 21 13.42 8.93 -13.27
C LEU A 21 14.85 9.22 -13.76
N GLY A 22 15.25 8.62 -14.90
CA GLY A 22 16.56 8.78 -15.48
C GLY A 22 17.70 8.00 -14.79
N VAL A 23 17.38 7.20 -13.78
CA VAL A 23 18.35 6.29 -13.12
C VAL A 23 18.18 4.90 -13.70
N PRO A 24 19.23 4.31 -14.31
CA PRO A 24 19.17 2.96 -14.84
C PRO A 24 18.79 1.94 -13.75
N VAL A 25 17.88 1.03 -14.07
CA VAL A 25 17.48 -0.07 -13.20
C VAL A 25 18.24 -1.33 -13.60
N GLU A 26 19.03 -1.87 -12.69
CA GLU A 26 19.68 -3.16 -12.85
C GLU A 26 18.67 -4.27 -12.60
N HIS A 27 18.29 -4.97 -13.68
CA HIS A 27 17.40 -6.12 -13.58
C HIS A 27 18.14 -7.38 -13.15
N PHE A 28 17.53 -8.16 -12.27
CA PHE A 28 18.03 -9.45 -11.87
C PHE A 28 17.64 -10.53 -12.90
N PRO A 29 18.53 -10.92 -13.82
CA PRO A 29 18.24 -11.95 -14.79
C PRO A 29 18.19 -13.32 -14.08
N LYS A 30 17.04 -13.98 -14.16
CA LYS A 30 16.78 -15.24 -13.43
C LYS A 30 17.74 -16.37 -13.78
N TRP A 31 18.35 -16.36 -14.99
CA TRP A 31 19.36 -17.35 -15.36
C TRP A 31 20.60 -17.30 -14.45
N LYS A 32 20.92 -16.13 -13.83
CA LYS A 32 22.00 -16.03 -12.85
C LYS A 32 21.78 -16.89 -11.62
N LEU A 33 20.57 -17.36 -11.36
CA LEU A 33 20.30 -18.31 -10.29
C LEU A 33 21.14 -19.59 -10.43
N LEU A 34 21.51 -19.99 -11.66
CA LEU A 34 22.42 -21.11 -11.88
C LEU A 34 23.80 -20.88 -11.21
N MET A 35 24.24 -19.63 -11.08
CA MET A 35 25.50 -19.30 -10.39
C MET A 35 25.43 -19.60 -8.88
N LEU A 36 24.24 -19.79 -8.30
CA LEU A 36 24.07 -20.15 -6.89
C LEU A 36 24.73 -21.50 -6.57
N LEU A 37 24.87 -22.40 -7.55
CA LEU A 37 25.60 -23.67 -7.40
C LEU A 37 27.04 -23.44 -6.92
N TRP A 38 27.64 -22.30 -7.26
CA TRP A 38 28.99 -21.94 -6.84
C TRP A 38 29.00 -20.91 -5.72
N MET A 39 28.06 -19.98 -5.72
CA MET A 39 28.04 -18.90 -4.76
C MET A 39 27.58 -19.31 -3.37
N ILE A 40 26.65 -20.27 -3.27
CA ILE A 40 26.22 -20.81 -1.97
C ILE A 40 27.38 -21.52 -1.27
N PRO A 41 28.10 -22.49 -1.88
CA PRO A 41 29.29 -23.07 -1.28
C PRO A 41 30.37 -22.04 -0.91
N TYR A 42 30.59 -21.02 -1.76
CA TYR A 42 31.53 -19.96 -1.47
C TYR A 42 31.17 -19.17 -0.20
N GLU A 43 29.92 -18.72 -0.09
CA GLU A 43 29.47 -17.99 1.10
C GLU A 43 29.32 -18.93 2.32
N ALA A 44 29.07 -20.23 2.14
CA ALA A 44 29.06 -21.23 3.19
C ALA A 44 30.41 -21.39 3.88
N VAL A 45 31.50 -21.42 3.11
CA VAL A 45 32.85 -21.46 3.65
C VAL A 45 33.19 -20.15 4.36
N ARG A 46 32.79 -19.06 3.81
CA ARG A 46 33.07 -17.71 4.32
C ARG A 46 32.30 -17.32 5.56
N CYS A 47 30.99 -17.64 5.58
CA CYS A 47 30.06 -17.26 6.64
C CYS A 47 29.20 -18.47 7.06
N PRO A 48 29.81 -19.56 7.60
CA PRO A 48 29.13 -20.83 7.85
C PRO A 48 27.95 -20.65 8.85
N ARG A 49 28.11 -19.76 9.83
CA ARG A 49 27.04 -19.50 10.81
C ARG A 49 25.78 -18.90 10.15
N VAL A 50 25.98 -17.94 9.26
CA VAL A 50 24.84 -17.29 8.57
C VAL A 50 24.08 -18.31 7.74
N LEU A 51 24.79 -19.13 6.96
CA LEU A 51 24.16 -20.14 6.13
C LEU A 51 23.46 -21.22 6.96
N TRP A 52 24.10 -21.65 8.04
CA TRP A 52 23.48 -22.61 8.98
C TRP A 52 22.18 -22.08 9.59
N GLU A 53 22.16 -20.80 10.03
CA GLU A 53 20.94 -20.17 10.58
C GLU A 53 19.80 -20.05 9.55
N VAL A 54 20.14 -19.71 8.29
CA VAL A 54 19.17 -19.69 7.20
C VAL A 54 18.63 -21.09 6.95
N VAL A 55 19.50 -22.09 6.79
CA VAL A 55 19.10 -23.49 6.58
C VAL A 55 18.26 -24.00 7.75
N ARG A 56 18.72 -23.78 8.98
CA ARG A 56 17.92 -24.11 10.18
C ARG A 56 16.55 -23.44 10.16
N GLY A 57 16.49 -22.15 9.78
CA GLY A 57 15.25 -21.39 9.67
C GLY A 57 14.27 -21.98 8.66
N LEU A 58 14.75 -22.53 7.54
CA LEU A 58 13.91 -23.23 6.55
C LEU A 58 13.17 -24.44 7.14
N PHE A 59 13.78 -25.13 8.10
CA PHE A 59 13.19 -26.31 8.75
C PHE A 59 12.42 -25.98 10.02
N THR A 60 12.71 -24.88 10.69
CA THR A 60 12.09 -24.54 11.98
C THR A 60 10.95 -23.54 11.87
N ARG A 61 10.80 -22.88 10.73
CA ARG A 61 9.77 -21.85 10.50
C ARG A 61 9.14 -22.07 9.13
N LEU A 62 7.88 -22.42 9.14
CA LEU A 62 7.12 -22.54 7.90
C LEU A 62 6.90 -21.16 7.28
N ALA A 63 7.05 -21.08 5.97
CA ALA A 63 6.69 -19.87 5.25
C ALA A 63 5.16 -19.67 5.29
N PRO A 64 4.67 -18.43 5.43
CA PRO A 64 3.24 -18.12 5.54
C PRO A 64 2.43 -18.61 4.32
N SER A 65 3.03 -18.58 3.13
CA SER A 65 2.44 -19.07 1.90
C SER A 65 3.53 -19.52 0.92
N TRP A 66 3.11 -20.27 -0.12
CA TRP A 66 4.02 -20.70 -1.20
C TRP A 66 4.62 -19.51 -1.98
N ILE A 67 3.82 -18.48 -2.21
CA ILE A 67 4.28 -17.25 -2.87
C ILE A 67 5.33 -16.58 -1.99
N ASN A 68 5.05 -16.40 -0.72
CA ASN A 68 5.96 -15.77 0.23
C ASN A 68 7.30 -16.54 0.37
N PHE A 69 7.24 -17.87 0.32
CA PHE A 69 8.45 -18.70 0.27
C PHE A 69 9.33 -18.36 -0.93
N TRP A 70 8.77 -18.36 -2.15
CA TRP A 70 9.54 -18.09 -3.35
C TRP A 70 10.04 -16.66 -3.48
N GLU A 71 9.26 -15.70 -3.00
CA GLU A 71 9.69 -14.30 -2.91
C GLU A 71 10.94 -14.17 -2.03
N ASN A 72 10.91 -14.77 -0.86
CA ASN A 72 12.05 -14.73 0.05
C ASN A 72 13.26 -15.51 -0.48
N MET A 73 13.04 -16.64 -1.16
CA MET A 73 14.11 -17.39 -1.84
C MET A 73 14.75 -16.59 -2.97
N LEU A 74 13.98 -15.83 -3.73
CA LEU A 74 14.49 -14.92 -4.76
C LEU A 74 15.37 -13.83 -4.13
N GLY A 75 14.92 -13.24 -3.01
CA GLY A 75 15.72 -12.28 -2.24
C GLY A 75 17.02 -12.87 -1.71
N ALA A 76 16.97 -14.09 -1.18
CA ALA A 76 18.15 -14.83 -0.70
C ALA A 76 19.13 -15.15 -1.85
N GLY A 77 18.62 -15.59 -3.00
CA GLY A 77 19.42 -15.83 -4.19
C GLY A 77 20.12 -14.57 -4.67
N PHE A 78 19.40 -13.44 -4.73
CA PHE A 78 19.99 -12.15 -5.05
C PHE A 78 21.13 -11.79 -4.07
N ALA A 79 20.90 -11.97 -2.78
CA ALA A 79 21.92 -11.68 -1.75
C ALA A 79 23.20 -12.49 -1.96
N CYS A 80 23.09 -13.80 -2.13
CA CYS A 80 24.24 -14.68 -2.36
C CYS A 80 25.04 -14.26 -3.61
N LEU A 81 24.35 -13.89 -4.70
CA LEU A 81 25.00 -13.49 -5.95
C LEU A 81 25.71 -12.15 -5.87
N HIS A 82 25.12 -11.20 -5.12
CA HIS A 82 25.58 -9.82 -5.09
C HIS A 82 26.39 -9.45 -3.86
N ALA A 83 26.40 -10.24 -2.77
CA ALA A 83 27.09 -9.94 -1.52
C ALA A 83 28.57 -9.61 -1.73
N ARG A 84 29.29 -10.34 -2.60
CA ARG A 84 30.70 -10.06 -2.95
C ARG A 84 30.87 -8.67 -3.58
N SER A 85 29.97 -8.28 -4.49
CA SER A 85 30.01 -6.95 -5.12
C SER A 85 29.76 -5.84 -4.11
N PHE A 86 28.77 -6.00 -3.25
CA PHE A 86 28.44 -5.06 -2.18
C PHE A 86 29.56 -4.94 -1.14
N ARG A 87 30.30 -6.00 -0.87
CA ARG A 87 31.50 -5.93 -0.01
C ARG A 87 32.64 -5.17 -0.67
N LYS A 88 32.87 -5.36 -1.98
CA LYS A 88 33.98 -4.70 -2.70
C LYS A 88 33.72 -3.21 -2.95
N ASN A 89 32.50 -2.86 -3.27
CA ASN A 89 32.08 -1.50 -3.58
C ASN A 89 30.81 -1.15 -2.77
N PRO A 90 30.93 -1.02 -1.42
CA PRO A 90 29.77 -0.82 -0.57
C PRO A 90 29.12 0.54 -0.85
N PRO A 91 27.80 0.59 -1.07
CA PRO A 91 27.07 1.85 -0.95
C PRO A 91 27.06 2.27 0.53
N ALA A 92 26.83 3.55 0.78
CA ALA A 92 26.70 4.06 2.15
C ALA A 92 25.52 3.40 2.90
N LEU A 93 24.43 3.11 2.18
CA LEU A 93 23.25 2.44 2.72
C LEU A 93 22.53 1.65 1.60
N VAL A 94 21.99 0.49 1.94
CA VAL A 94 21.00 -0.24 1.12
C VAL A 94 19.62 0.02 1.67
N HIS A 95 18.64 0.36 0.82
CA HIS A 95 17.26 0.50 1.23
C HIS A 95 16.37 -0.56 0.56
N ALA A 96 15.66 -1.33 1.36
CA ALA A 96 14.66 -2.28 0.92
C ALA A 96 13.26 -1.64 1.03
N PRO A 97 12.57 -1.32 -0.09
CA PRO A 97 11.29 -0.62 -0.04
C PRO A 97 10.08 -1.49 0.36
N TRP A 98 10.31 -2.80 0.59
CA TRP A 98 9.30 -3.79 0.99
C TRP A 98 9.88 -4.80 1.97
N GLY A 99 9.03 -5.32 2.86
CA GLY A 99 9.39 -6.31 3.89
C GLY A 99 9.67 -7.72 3.37
N GLY A 100 9.23 -8.06 2.16
CA GLY A 100 9.42 -9.36 1.51
C GLY A 100 10.82 -9.56 0.91
N ALA A 101 10.88 -9.94 -0.36
CA ALA A 101 12.14 -10.25 -1.07
C ALA A 101 13.21 -9.15 -0.97
N PRO A 102 12.91 -7.85 -1.09
CA PRO A 102 13.91 -6.79 -0.95
C PRO A 102 14.53 -6.75 0.45
N ALA A 103 13.72 -6.89 1.52
CA ALA A 103 14.24 -6.90 2.88
C ALA A 103 15.06 -8.14 3.16
N THR A 104 14.68 -9.31 2.63
CA THR A 104 15.47 -10.53 2.70
C THR A 104 16.83 -10.36 2.01
N ALA A 105 16.85 -9.76 0.82
CA ALA A 105 18.08 -9.48 0.11
C ALA A 105 19.00 -8.54 0.91
N ALA A 106 18.49 -7.42 1.39
CA ALA A 106 19.25 -6.44 2.14
C ALA A 106 19.79 -7.01 3.47
N TRP A 107 18.94 -7.72 4.22
CA TRP A 107 19.31 -8.38 5.47
C TRP A 107 20.41 -9.42 5.28
N LEU A 108 20.30 -10.31 4.27
CA LEU A 108 21.31 -11.32 4.00
C LEU A 108 22.60 -10.72 3.46
N ILE A 109 22.56 -9.69 2.60
CA ILE A 109 23.75 -8.96 2.16
C ILE A 109 24.51 -8.42 3.37
N TRP A 110 23.80 -7.79 4.31
CA TRP A 110 24.41 -7.30 5.55
C TRP A 110 25.00 -8.44 6.40
N ARG A 111 24.26 -9.53 6.59
CA ARG A 111 24.72 -10.73 7.31
C ARG A 111 25.98 -11.35 6.70
N LEU A 112 26.11 -11.28 5.38
CA LEU A 112 27.28 -11.76 4.64
C LEU A 112 28.44 -10.75 4.62
N GLY A 113 28.41 -9.73 5.47
CA GLY A 113 29.45 -8.72 5.62
C GLY A 113 29.36 -7.54 4.64
N GLY A 114 28.19 -7.33 4.06
CA GLY A 114 27.89 -6.16 3.22
C GLY A 114 27.52 -4.91 4.03
N PRO A 115 27.10 -3.83 3.35
CA PRO A 115 26.79 -2.55 3.97
C PRO A 115 25.56 -2.60 4.88
N ARG A 116 25.39 -1.57 5.70
CA ARG A 116 24.19 -1.34 6.51
C ARG A 116 22.96 -1.21 5.59
N TYR A 117 21.80 -1.45 6.16
CA TYR A 117 20.53 -1.32 5.42
C TYR A 117 19.44 -0.70 6.26
N SER A 118 18.46 -0.14 5.57
CA SER A 118 17.14 0.23 6.09
C SER A 118 16.07 -0.54 5.32
N ALA A 119 14.91 -0.70 5.90
CA ALA A 119 13.82 -1.43 5.27
C ALA A 119 12.50 -0.69 5.41
N ALA A 120 11.57 -0.97 4.50
CA ALA A 120 10.17 -0.63 4.68
C ALA A 120 9.35 -1.91 4.87
N ALA A 121 8.21 -1.79 5.56
CA ALA A 121 7.19 -2.82 5.63
C ALA A 121 5.81 -2.16 5.59
N HIS A 122 4.95 -2.66 4.72
CA HIS A 122 3.63 -2.12 4.48
C HIS A 122 2.55 -3.16 4.80
N ALA A 123 1.28 -2.84 4.58
CA ALA A 123 0.17 -3.69 5.00
C ALA A 123 0.30 -5.16 4.55
N TYR A 124 0.66 -5.40 3.30
CA TYR A 124 0.87 -6.75 2.76
C TYR A 124 1.93 -7.50 3.58
N ASP A 125 3.11 -6.90 3.75
CA ASP A 125 4.23 -7.51 4.46
C ASP A 125 3.90 -7.80 5.94
N ILE A 126 3.01 -6.96 6.53
CA ILE A 126 2.72 -7.01 7.97
C ILE A 126 1.59 -7.99 8.27
N TYR A 127 0.55 -8.07 7.43
CA TYR A 127 -0.72 -8.68 7.81
C TYR A 127 -1.08 -9.95 7.05
N GLU A 128 -0.71 -10.09 5.77
CA GLU A 128 -1.11 -11.23 4.98
C GLU A 128 -0.52 -12.52 5.53
N HIS A 129 -1.36 -13.52 5.73
CA HIS A 129 -1.01 -14.82 6.34
C HIS A 129 -0.22 -14.71 7.65
N GLY A 130 -0.46 -13.65 8.43
CA GLY A 130 0.25 -13.39 9.68
C GLY A 130 1.54 -12.60 9.54
N GLY A 131 1.89 -12.15 8.34
CA GLY A 131 3.06 -11.35 8.01
C GLY A 131 4.13 -12.11 7.24
N ASP A 132 5.02 -11.37 6.62
CA ASP A 132 6.09 -11.93 5.80
C ASP A 132 7.05 -12.82 6.59
N TRP A 133 7.63 -13.80 5.91
CA TRP A 133 8.55 -14.77 6.50
C TRP A 133 9.81 -14.07 7.05
N TRP A 134 10.16 -14.36 8.30
CA TRP A 134 11.23 -13.69 9.06
C TRP A 134 11.10 -12.16 9.16
N LEU A 135 9.89 -11.62 9.10
CA LEU A 135 9.69 -10.16 9.07
C LEU A 135 10.41 -9.46 10.22
N VAL A 136 10.22 -9.92 11.45
CA VAL A 136 10.80 -9.27 12.64
C VAL A 136 12.33 -9.35 12.61
N GLU A 137 12.90 -10.49 12.26
CA GLU A 137 14.35 -10.68 12.17
C GLU A 137 14.98 -9.80 11.10
N LYS A 138 14.34 -9.68 9.95
CA LYS A 138 14.81 -8.79 8.87
C LYS A 138 14.77 -7.33 9.30
N LEU A 139 13.76 -6.92 10.06
CA LEU A 139 13.58 -5.55 10.48
C LEU A 139 14.37 -5.18 11.73
N ALA A 140 14.60 -6.11 12.66
CA ALA A 140 15.33 -5.86 13.91
C ALA A 140 16.76 -5.35 13.70
N HIS A 141 17.42 -5.78 12.62
CA HIS A 141 18.79 -5.40 12.29
C HIS A 141 18.89 -4.21 11.33
N ALA A 142 17.76 -3.74 10.79
CA ALA A 142 17.74 -2.53 9.98
C ALA A 142 18.17 -1.30 10.81
N HIS A 143 18.81 -0.32 10.17
CA HIS A 143 19.17 0.93 10.82
C HIS A 143 17.90 1.72 11.20
N PHE A 144 16.93 1.79 10.29
CA PHE A 144 15.56 2.21 10.57
C PHE A 144 14.57 1.41 9.72
N VAL A 145 13.33 1.37 10.16
CA VAL A 145 12.21 0.72 9.48
C VAL A 145 11.15 1.76 9.16
N HIS A 146 10.79 1.88 7.90
CA HIS A 146 9.74 2.78 7.43
C HIS A 146 8.43 2.05 7.20
N THR A 147 7.32 2.63 7.66
CA THR A 147 5.97 2.24 7.27
C THR A 147 5.13 3.46 6.91
N SER A 148 4.05 3.27 6.16
CA SER A 148 3.22 4.38 5.66
C SER A 148 2.02 4.71 6.55
N THR A 149 1.82 3.97 7.65
CA THR A 149 0.66 4.12 8.54
C THR A 149 1.06 3.97 10.00
N GLU A 150 0.39 4.68 10.90
CA GLU A 150 0.59 4.53 12.34
C GLU A 150 0.12 3.15 12.84
N MET A 151 -0.92 2.59 12.20
CA MET A 151 -1.37 1.24 12.50
C MET A 151 -0.26 0.22 12.18
N GLY A 152 0.41 0.35 11.04
CA GLY A 152 1.55 -0.48 10.68
C GLY A 152 2.71 -0.31 11.65
N GLN A 153 3.01 0.93 12.06
CA GLN A 153 4.04 1.23 13.06
C GLN A 153 3.74 0.52 14.39
N ARG A 154 2.53 0.70 14.93
CA ARG A 154 2.11 0.05 16.19
C ARG A 154 2.19 -1.47 16.09
N GLU A 155 1.78 -2.04 14.97
CA GLU A 155 1.83 -3.50 14.77
C GLU A 155 3.26 -4.04 14.70
N LEU A 156 4.18 -3.36 14.02
CA LEU A 156 5.59 -3.74 13.97
C LEU A 156 6.24 -3.70 15.36
N ILE A 157 5.96 -2.65 16.13
CA ILE A 157 6.42 -2.53 17.52
C ILE A 157 5.83 -3.65 18.40
N ARG A 158 4.53 -3.93 18.26
CA ARG A 158 3.87 -5.01 18.98
C ARG A 158 4.48 -6.39 18.69
N ARG A 159 5.00 -6.58 17.47
CA ARG A 159 5.69 -7.82 17.04
C ARG A 159 7.12 -7.90 17.54
N GLY A 160 7.66 -6.86 18.17
CA GLY A 160 8.99 -6.85 18.77
C GLY A 160 10.06 -6.13 17.94
N VAL A 161 9.68 -5.35 16.93
CA VAL A 161 10.63 -4.41 16.30
C VAL A 161 10.83 -3.22 17.24
N ASP A 162 12.08 -2.82 17.45
CA ASP A 162 12.43 -1.72 18.33
C ASP A 162 11.70 -0.42 17.93
N ALA A 163 10.96 0.15 18.87
CA ALA A 163 10.18 1.37 18.66
C ALA A 163 11.03 2.55 18.20
N ALA A 164 12.28 2.65 18.65
CA ALA A 164 13.21 3.72 18.27
C ALA A 164 13.60 3.64 16.77
N LYS A 165 13.44 2.49 16.15
CA LYS A 165 13.78 2.27 14.73
C LYS A 165 12.59 2.40 13.79
N VAL A 166 11.34 2.27 14.28
CA VAL A 166 10.15 2.27 13.43
C VAL A 166 9.61 3.68 13.25
N ILE A 167 9.64 4.17 12.02
CA ILE A 167 9.14 5.48 11.65
C ILE A 167 7.90 5.37 10.76
N CYS A 168 6.90 6.21 11.04
CA CYS A 168 5.73 6.36 10.18
C CYS A 168 5.90 7.58 9.29
N ILE A 169 5.99 7.36 7.99
CA ILE A 169 6.02 8.42 6.99
C ILE A 169 4.99 8.10 5.92
N ARG A 170 3.91 8.86 5.88
CA ARG A 170 2.83 8.68 4.92
C ARG A 170 3.30 8.94 3.51
N ARG A 171 2.61 8.37 2.55
CA ARG A 171 2.72 8.77 1.14
C ARG A 171 2.24 10.21 1.00
N GLY A 172 2.14 10.73 -0.22
CA GLY A 172 1.68 12.09 -0.40
C GLY A 172 1.33 12.40 -1.83
N LEU A 173 0.73 13.55 -2.03
CA LEU A 173 0.47 14.16 -3.32
C LEU A 173 1.61 15.13 -3.64
N ASP A 174 2.08 15.10 -4.88
CA ASP A 174 3.13 16.01 -5.37
C ASP A 174 2.63 17.46 -5.44
N ALA A 175 1.37 17.63 -5.81
CA ALA A 175 0.68 18.92 -5.84
C ALA A 175 -0.76 18.78 -5.33
N MET A 176 -1.26 19.81 -4.70
CA MET A 176 -2.66 19.86 -4.30
C MET A 176 -3.53 20.22 -5.51
N PRO A 177 -4.50 19.39 -5.88
CA PRO A 177 -5.42 19.70 -6.96
C PRO A 177 -6.35 20.84 -6.60
N GLN A 178 -7.02 21.37 -7.62
CA GLN A 178 -8.07 22.37 -7.40
C GLN A 178 -9.22 21.75 -6.59
N PHE A 179 -9.69 22.47 -5.58
CA PHE A 179 -10.81 22.07 -4.77
C PHE A 179 -12.12 22.40 -5.50
N LYS A 180 -12.90 21.40 -5.84
CA LYS A 180 -14.17 21.58 -6.57
C LYS A 180 -15.26 22.13 -5.65
N PRO A 181 -16.26 22.88 -6.17
CA PRO A 181 -17.44 23.25 -5.42
C PRO A 181 -18.30 22.03 -5.08
N LEU A 182 -19.07 22.09 -4.01
CA LEU A 182 -20.11 21.11 -3.73
C LEU A 182 -21.20 21.23 -4.81
N ARG A 183 -21.62 20.11 -5.38
CA ARG A 183 -22.70 20.11 -6.36
C ARG A 183 -24.04 20.37 -5.65
N ALA A 184 -24.73 21.42 -6.02
CA ALA A 184 -25.99 21.84 -5.37
C ALA A 184 -27.08 20.77 -5.49
N GLU A 185 -27.25 20.18 -6.69
CA GLU A 185 -28.23 19.11 -6.91
C GLU A 185 -27.49 17.77 -7.10
N ARG A 186 -27.57 16.90 -6.09
CA ARG A 186 -26.94 15.57 -6.07
C ARG A 186 -27.92 14.46 -6.48
N THR A 187 -28.68 14.71 -7.56
CA THR A 187 -29.60 13.75 -8.19
C THR A 187 -29.29 13.67 -9.68
N PRO A 188 -28.91 12.52 -10.25
CA PRO A 188 -28.53 11.29 -9.53
C PRO A 188 -27.26 11.47 -8.69
N LEU A 189 -27.15 10.74 -7.59
CA LEU A 189 -25.95 10.70 -6.75
C LEU A 189 -24.81 10.05 -7.51
N ARG A 190 -23.67 10.73 -7.63
CA ARG A 190 -22.49 10.25 -8.36
C ARG A 190 -21.51 9.57 -7.43
N LEU A 191 -21.35 8.27 -7.59
CA LEU A 191 -20.53 7.42 -6.73
C LEU A 191 -19.30 6.93 -7.48
N VAL A 192 -18.14 6.91 -6.81
CA VAL A 192 -16.93 6.36 -7.37
C VAL A 192 -16.27 5.38 -6.40
N CYS A 193 -15.70 4.33 -6.95
CA CYS A 193 -14.80 3.41 -6.27
C CYS A 193 -13.54 3.22 -7.15
N VAL A 194 -12.36 3.32 -6.56
CA VAL A 194 -11.10 3.06 -7.26
C VAL A 194 -10.34 2.01 -6.49
N ALA A 195 -10.27 0.80 -7.04
CA ALA A 195 -9.68 -0.33 -6.33
C ALA A 195 -9.29 -1.47 -7.29
N ARG A 196 -8.31 -2.27 -6.91
CA ARG A 196 -8.14 -3.60 -7.51
C ARG A 196 -9.36 -4.46 -7.15
N LEU A 197 -9.86 -5.24 -8.08
CA LEU A 197 -11.03 -6.09 -7.87
C LEU A 197 -10.62 -7.39 -7.15
N VAL A 198 -10.30 -7.26 -5.85
CA VAL A 198 -9.85 -8.34 -4.96
C VAL A 198 -10.64 -8.34 -3.66
N GLU A 199 -10.61 -9.47 -2.93
CA GLU A 199 -11.44 -9.73 -1.74
C GLU A 199 -11.41 -8.62 -0.69
N LYS A 200 -10.20 -8.14 -0.31
CA LYS A 200 -10.06 -7.12 0.73
C LYS A 200 -10.71 -5.77 0.41
N LYS A 201 -11.14 -5.55 -0.82
CA LYS A 201 -11.83 -4.31 -1.23
C LYS A 201 -13.32 -4.34 -0.94
N GLY A 202 -13.89 -5.50 -0.59
CA GLY A 202 -15.27 -5.63 -0.15
C GLY A 202 -16.32 -5.27 -1.21
N LEU A 203 -15.97 -5.37 -2.50
CA LEU A 203 -16.81 -4.87 -3.61
C LEU A 203 -18.15 -5.60 -3.72
N ARG A 204 -18.25 -6.86 -3.28
CA ARG A 204 -19.55 -7.54 -3.20
C ARG A 204 -20.51 -6.81 -2.26
N HIS A 205 -20.02 -6.32 -1.12
CA HIS A 205 -20.81 -5.51 -0.19
C HIS A 205 -21.16 -4.14 -0.78
N GLN A 206 -20.22 -3.54 -1.54
CA GLN A 206 -20.50 -2.28 -2.22
C GLN A 206 -21.64 -2.39 -3.23
N LEU A 207 -21.70 -3.49 -4.00
CA LEU A 207 -22.83 -3.74 -4.91
C LEU A 207 -24.15 -3.94 -4.16
N GLN A 208 -24.12 -4.55 -2.98
CA GLN A 208 -25.33 -4.63 -2.11
C GLN A 208 -25.79 -3.25 -1.64
N VAL A 209 -24.85 -2.33 -1.31
CA VAL A 209 -25.18 -0.93 -1.01
C VAL A 209 -25.85 -0.26 -2.21
N TYR A 210 -25.35 -0.46 -3.41
CA TYR A 210 -25.98 0.11 -4.63
C TYR A 210 -27.38 -0.47 -4.89
N ALA A 211 -27.58 -1.75 -4.67
CA ALA A 211 -28.89 -2.37 -4.76
C ALA A 211 -29.87 -1.79 -3.72
N ALA A 212 -29.41 -1.55 -2.51
CA ALA A 212 -30.24 -0.93 -1.47
C ALA A 212 -30.56 0.53 -1.78
N LEU A 213 -29.67 1.31 -2.40
CA LEU A 213 -29.98 2.65 -2.90
C LEU A 213 -31.13 2.61 -3.91
N ARG A 214 -31.08 1.65 -4.86
CA ARG A 214 -32.15 1.45 -5.85
C ARG A 214 -33.46 1.07 -5.19
N ALA A 215 -33.45 0.13 -4.26
CA ALA A 215 -34.65 -0.28 -3.52
C ALA A 215 -35.24 0.86 -2.69
N ALA A 216 -34.44 1.78 -2.20
CA ALA A 216 -34.87 3.00 -1.51
C ALA A 216 -35.32 4.13 -2.46
N GLY A 217 -35.33 3.91 -3.78
CA GLY A 217 -35.75 4.92 -4.77
C GLY A 217 -34.72 6.05 -4.95
N ILE A 218 -33.46 5.86 -4.52
CA ILE A 218 -32.41 6.85 -4.65
C ILE A 218 -31.73 6.68 -6.00
N ALA A 219 -31.90 7.64 -6.89
CA ALA A 219 -31.22 7.65 -8.18
C ALA A 219 -29.72 7.87 -8.00
N PHE A 220 -28.91 7.00 -8.61
CA PHE A 220 -27.46 7.07 -8.57
C PHE A 220 -26.82 6.65 -9.88
N GLN A 221 -25.57 7.05 -10.07
CA GLN A 221 -24.64 6.56 -11.09
C GLN A 221 -23.33 6.19 -10.38
N ALA A 222 -22.86 4.97 -10.56
CA ALA A 222 -21.63 4.48 -9.94
C ALA A 222 -20.57 4.14 -10.99
N ARG A 223 -19.30 4.46 -10.67
CA ARG A 223 -18.13 4.06 -11.45
C ARG A 223 -17.22 3.23 -10.56
N ILE A 224 -16.92 2.01 -11.00
CA ILE A 224 -15.93 1.12 -10.36
C ILE A 224 -14.72 1.07 -11.27
N ILE A 225 -13.63 1.69 -10.83
CA ILE A 225 -12.39 1.88 -11.58
C ILE A 225 -11.35 0.90 -11.07
N GLY A 226 -10.84 0.07 -11.95
CA GLY A 226 -9.80 -0.92 -11.68
C GLY A 226 -10.14 -2.29 -12.23
N GLU A 227 -9.20 -3.20 -12.11
CA GLU A 227 -9.30 -4.57 -12.59
C GLU A 227 -8.83 -5.56 -11.52
N GLY A 228 -9.12 -6.84 -11.73
CA GLY A 228 -8.69 -7.91 -10.83
C GLY A 228 -9.51 -9.19 -11.01
N PRO A 229 -9.13 -10.26 -10.31
CA PRO A 229 -9.72 -11.59 -10.50
C PRO A 229 -11.23 -11.68 -10.21
N LEU A 230 -11.79 -10.72 -9.48
CA LEU A 230 -13.23 -10.70 -9.18
C LEU A 230 -14.07 -9.95 -10.22
N GLY A 231 -13.49 -9.39 -11.29
CA GLY A 231 -14.19 -8.54 -12.26
C GLY A 231 -15.46 -9.18 -12.81
N GLU A 232 -15.35 -10.32 -13.50
CA GLU A 232 -16.48 -11.02 -14.09
C GLU A 232 -17.55 -11.45 -13.07
N GLU A 233 -17.13 -11.80 -11.86
CA GLU A 233 -18.06 -12.16 -10.78
C GLU A 233 -18.86 -10.94 -10.33
N LEU A 234 -18.22 -9.79 -10.18
CA LEU A 234 -18.85 -8.55 -9.74
C LEU A 234 -19.83 -8.01 -10.79
N GLU A 235 -19.49 -8.08 -12.07
CA GLU A 235 -20.41 -7.72 -13.17
C GLU A 235 -21.65 -8.60 -13.19
N ARG A 236 -21.47 -9.93 -13.03
CA ARG A 236 -22.61 -10.86 -12.91
C ARG A 236 -23.46 -10.57 -11.68
N LEU A 237 -22.84 -10.26 -10.55
CA LEU A 237 -23.56 -9.90 -9.33
C LEU A 237 -24.33 -8.58 -9.50
N ALA A 238 -23.79 -7.58 -10.18
CA ALA A 238 -24.50 -6.34 -10.49
C ALA A 238 -25.75 -6.59 -11.34
N ALA A 239 -25.67 -7.49 -12.34
CA ALA A 239 -26.81 -7.91 -13.14
C ALA A 239 -27.86 -8.64 -12.31
N GLN A 240 -27.46 -9.59 -11.45
CA GLN A 240 -28.37 -10.32 -10.54
C GLN A 240 -29.09 -9.39 -9.56
N LEU A 241 -28.40 -8.35 -9.08
CA LEU A 241 -28.96 -7.33 -8.19
C LEU A 241 -29.82 -6.28 -8.93
N GLY A 242 -29.91 -6.38 -10.25
CA GLY A 242 -30.69 -5.45 -11.07
C GLY A 242 -30.16 -4.02 -11.11
N ILE A 243 -28.85 -3.83 -11.00
CA ILE A 243 -28.19 -2.51 -10.95
C ILE A 243 -27.19 -2.27 -12.08
N ALA A 244 -27.07 -3.20 -13.05
CA ALA A 244 -26.08 -3.11 -14.11
C ALA A 244 -26.20 -1.85 -14.99
N ASP A 245 -27.39 -1.28 -15.12
CA ASP A 245 -27.63 -0.03 -15.84
C ASP A 245 -27.11 1.23 -15.13
N ALA A 246 -26.88 1.17 -13.82
CA ALA A 246 -26.41 2.28 -12.99
C ALA A 246 -24.95 2.14 -12.54
N VAL A 247 -24.32 0.97 -12.76
CA VAL A 247 -22.95 0.67 -12.36
C VAL A 247 -22.09 0.39 -13.59
N ASP A 248 -21.07 1.20 -13.78
CA ASP A 248 -20.11 1.06 -14.88
C ASP A 248 -18.77 0.56 -14.34
N PHE A 249 -18.31 -0.60 -14.82
CA PHE A 249 -16.99 -1.15 -14.57
C PHE A 249 -16.05 -0.70 -15.68
N THR A 250 -15.23 0.31 -15.40
CA THR A 250 -14.39 0.97 -16.40
C THR A 250 -13.12 0.22 -16.75
N GLY A 251 -12.78 -0.84 -15.99
CA GLY A 251 -11.47 -1.46 -16.07
C GLY A 251 -10.36 -0.56 -15.51
N HIS A 252 -9.11 -0.89 -15.87
CA HIS A 252 -7.96 -0.08 -15.50
C HIS A 252 -7.93 1.24 -16.28
N LEU A 253 -7.74 2.34 -15.58
CA LEU A 253 -7.59 3.68 -16.16
C LEU A 253 -6.24 4.29 -15.80
N GLU A 254 -5.72 5.13 -16.71
CA GLU A 254 -4.58 5.98 -16.39
C GLU A 254 -4.91 6.94 -15.24
N HIS A 255 -3.90 7.25 -14.42
CA HIS A 255 -4.05 8.06 -13.22
C HIS A 255 -4.71 9.43 -13.50
N ALA A 256 -4.41 10.04 -14.65
CA ALA A 256 -5.04 11.31 -15.06
C ALA A 256 -6.56 11.21 -15.27
N LEU A 257 -7.05 10.06 -15.72
CA LEU A 257 -8.50 9.80 -15.83
C LEU A 257 -9.14 9.51 -14.49
N VAL A 258 -8.42 8.83 -13.59
CA VAL A 258 -8.89 8.61 -12.20
C VAL A 258 -9.20 9.96 -11.53
N TRP A 259 -8.33 10.96 -11.67
CA TRP A 259 -8.57 12.30 -11.14
C TRP A 259 -9.86 12.92 -11.66
N LYS A 260 -10.16 12.80 -12.97
CA LYS A 260 -11.41 13.30 -13.55
C LYS A 260 -12.65 12.63 -12.95
N TYR A 261 -12.57 11.34 -12.63
CA TYR A 261 -13.67 10.64 -11.97
C TYR A 261 -13.80 11.01 -10.50
N LEU A 262 -12.71 11.28 -9.80
CA LEU A 262 -12.78 11.83 -8.44
C LEU A 262 -13.40 13.23 -8.43
N GLU A 263 -13.07 14.08 -9.40
CA GLU A 263 -13.72 15.38 -9.57
C GLU A 263 -15.20 15.29 -9.95
N TRP A 264 -15.57 14.31 -10.79
CA TRP A 264 -16.96 14.08 -11.21
C TRP A 264 -17.84 13.57 -10.06
N ALA A 265 -17.32 12.75 -9.17
CA ALA A 265 -18.08 12.07 -8.13
C ALA A 265 -18.52 13.01 -7.01
N ASP A 266 -19.67 12.77 -6.42
CA ASP A 266 -20.10 13.37 -5.15
C ASP A 266 -19.46 12.67 -3.97
N VAL A 267 -19.40 11.33 -4.03
CA VAL A 267 -18.93 10.48 -2.93
C VAL A 267 -18.01 9.36 -3.45
N LEU A 268 -16.88 9.19 -2.81
CA LEU A 268 -16.06 7.98 -2.88
C LEU A 268 -16.57 6.96 -1.85
N LEU A 269 -16.90 5.75 -2.30
CA LEU A 269 -17.19 4.63 -1.40
C LEU A 269 -15.97 3.72 -1.27
N HIS A 270 -15.57 3.44 -0.04
CA HIS A 270 -14.49 2.51 0.26
C HIS A 270 -14.96 1.43 1.23
N THR A 271 -15.38 0.28 0.69
CA THR A 271 -15.90 -0.88 1.42
C THR A 271 -14.81 -1.86 1.87
N GLY A 272 -13.56 -1.39 2.02
CA GLY A 272 -12.44 -2.24 2.41
C GLY A 272 -12.72 -3.10 3.63
N MET A 273 -12.17 -4.30 3.66
CA MET A 273 -12.33 -5.28 4.74
C MET A 273 -11.02 -6.02 5.01
N VAL A 274 -11.01 -6.78 6.09
CA VAL A 274 -9.95 -7.76 6.32
C VAL A 274 -10.32 -9.03 5.57
N ALA A 275 -9.50 -9.44 4.62
CA ALA A 275 -9.69 -10.69 3.89
C ALA A 275 -9.47 -11.91 4.80
N PRO A 276 -9.96 -13.11 4.43
CA PRO A 276 -9.72 -14.34 5.18
C PRO A 276 -8.23 -14.66 5.37
N SER A 277 -7.36 -14.26 4.44
CA SER A 277 -5.90 -14.37 4.54
C SER A 277 -5.28 -13.43 5.60
N GLY A 278 -6.07 -12.53 6.18
CA GLY A 278 -5.61 -11.44 7.02
C GLY A 278 -5.13 -10.21 6.25
N ASP A 279 -5.03 -10.30 4.90
CA ASP A 279 -4.67 -9.16 4.07
C ASP A 279 -5.69 -8.02 4.22
N ARG A 280 -5.18 -6.83 4.30
CA ARG A 280 -5.95 -5.58 4.45
C ARG A 280 -5.18 -4.43 3.84
N ASP A 281 -5.85 -3.34 3.60
CA ASP A 281 -5.15 -2.14 3.15
C ASP A 281 -4.36 -1.49 4.30
N GLY A 282 -3.30 -0.75 3.96
CA GLY A 282 -2.88 0.38 4.76
C GLY A 282 -3.88 1.53 4.59
N LEU A 283 -3.41 2.76 4.47
CA LEU A 283 -4.26 3.87 4.02
C LEU A 283 -4.32 3.85 2.49
N PRO A 284 -5.48 3.55 1.86
CA PRO A 284 -5.60 3.59 0.40
C PRO A 284 -5.41 5.00 -0.13
N ASN A 285 -4.52 5.18 -1.10
CA ASN A 285 -4.19 6.51 -1.65
C ASN A 285 -5.41 7.24 -2.21
N VAL A 286 -6.36 6.52 -2.76
CA VAL A 286 -7.59 7.11 -3.33
C VAL A 286 -8.41 7.89 -2.29
N ILE A 287 -8.32 7.55 -1.01
CA ILE A 287 -9.01 8.31 0.06
C ILE A 287 -8.46 9.73 0.15
N PRO A 288 -7.15 9.98 0.45
CA PRO A 288 -6.63 11.34 0.44
C PRO A 288 -6.68 12.01 -0.95
N GLU A 289 -6.63 11.26 -2.05
CA GLU A 289 -6.86 11.81 -3.39
C GLU A 289 -8.29 12.38 -3.52
N ALA A 290 -9.32 11.63 -3.14
CA ALA A 290 -10.71 12.10 -3.14
C ALA A 290 -10.91 13.30 -2.21
N MET A 291 -10.40 13.22 -0.98
CA MET A 291 -10.44 14.30 0.00
C MET A 291 -9.80 15.58 -0.55
N SER A 292 -8.70 15.45 -1.29
CA SER A 292 -7.96 16.59 -1.84
C SER A 292 -8.73 17.38 -2.90
N VAL A 293 -9.56 16.72 -3.71
CA VAL A 293 -10.42 17.41 -4.72
C VAL A 293 -11.77 17.84 -4.15
N GLY A 294 -12.07 17.47 -2.90
CA GLY A 294 -13.34 17.79 -2.25
C GLY A 294 -14.44 16.78 -2.55
N THR A 295 -14.12 15.57 -2.94
CA THR A 295 -15.06 14.45 -3.00
C THR A 295 -15.30 13.91 -1.59
N LEU A 296 -16.54 13.80 -1.18
CA LEU A 296 -16.90 13.23 0.11
C LEU A 296 -16.47 11.76 0.18
N VAL A 297 -16.17 11.27 1.37
CA VAL A 297 -15.75 9.87 1.56
C VAL A 297 -16.65 9.19 2.58
N VAL A 298 -17.20 8.03 2.19
CA VAL A 298 -17.78 7.08 3.14
C VAL A 298 -16.93 5.82 3.10
N SER A 299 -16.41 5.42 4.26
CA SER A 299 -15.48 4.30 4.37
C SER A 299 -15.86 3.34 5.48
N SER A 300 -15.53 2.07 5.28
CA SER A 300 -15.52 1.11 6.39
C SER A 300 -14.34 1.37 7.34
N LEU A 301 -14.45 0.85 8.58
CA LEU A 301 -13.39 0.92 9.59
C LEU A 301 -12.27 -0.11 9.38
N ALA A 302 -12.12 -0.65 8.17
CA ALA A 302 -11.05 -1.60 7.91
C ALA A 302 -9.71 -0.90 7.75
N ALA A 303 -8.69 -1.50 8.31
CA ALA A 303 -7.30 -1.08 8.11
C ALA A 303 -6.99 0.33 8.69
N ALA A 304 -6.03 1.02 8.10
CA ALA A 304 -5.60 2.34 8.52
C ALA A 304 -6.48 3.49 7.96
N THR A 305 -7.68 3.19 7.45
CA THR A 305 -8.60 4.24 6.98
C THR A 305 -8.99 5.20 8.09
N THR A 306 -9.04 4.72 9.34
CA THR A 306 -9.30 5.53 10.54
C THR A 306 -8.26 6.62 10.81
N GLU A 307 -7.11 6.56 10.16
CA GLU A 307 -6.10 7.62 10.26
C GLU A 307 -6.49 8.87 9.46
N ALA A 308 -7.25 8.70 8.38
CA ALA A 308 -7.73 9.79 7.53
C ALA A 308 -9.22 10.08 7.72
N ILE A 309 -10.03 9.04 7.94
CA ILE A 309 -11.48 9.17 8.07
C ILE A 309 -11.88 9.07 9.55
N LYS A 310 -12.25 10.22 10.08
CA LYS A 310 -12.87 10.37 11.39
C LYS A 310 -14.35 10.65 11.16
N ASP A 311 -15.20 9.80 11.74
CA ASP A 311 -16.66 9.89 11.53
C ASP A 311 -17.22 11.25 11.95
N GLY A 312 -17.95 11.89 11.04
CA GLY A 312 -18.51 13.23 11.25
C GLY A 312 -17.51 14.39 11.21
N GLU A 313 -16.20 14.11 11.04
CA GLU A 313 -15.15 15.16 10.95
C GLU A 313 -14.56 15.29 9.54
N THR A 314 -14.00 14.20 8.99
CA THR A 314 -13.30 14.19 7.69
C THR A 314 -13.96 13.27 6.67
N GLY A 315 -15.00 12.57 7.05
CA GLY A 315 -15.80 11.67 6.25
C GLY A 315 -16.85 10.99 7.12
N LEU A 316 -17.56 10.03 6.56
CA LEU A 316 -18.48 9.20 7.32
C LEU A 316 -18.02 7.75 7.33
N VAL A 317 -18.38 7.04 8.40
CA VAL A 317 -18.04 5.64 8.60
C VAL A 317 -19.30 4.78 8.53
N ALA A 318 -19.18 3.63 7.84
CA ALA A 318 -20.24 2.64 7.80
C ALA A 318 -19.66 1.23 8.00
N ALA A 319 -20.39 0.35 8.64
CA ALA A 319 -19.95 -1.03 8.83
C ALA A 319 -20.06 -1.81 7.50
N VAL A 320 -19.04 -2.53 7.11
CA VAL A 320 -18.93 -3.17 5.79
C VAL A 320 -20.15 -4.02 5.42
N ARG A 321 -20.68 -4.77 6.36
CA ARG A 321 -21.80 -5.70 6.15
C ARG A 321 -23.17 -5.15 6.55
N ASP A 322 -23.22 -3.92 7.00
CA ASP A 322 -24.45 -3.25 7.43
C ASP A 322 -24.87 -2.22 6.36
N THR A 323 -25.64 -2.68 5.39
CA THR A 323 -26.12 -1.87 4.27
C THR A 323 -26.93 -0.66 4.73
N GLU A 324 -27.66 -0.75 5.86
CA GLU A 324 -28.45 0.36 6.40
C GLU A 324 -27.56 1.50 6.88
N SER A 325 -26.40 1.20 7.50
CA SER A 325 -25.45 2.23 7.91
C SER A 325 -24.88 3.01 6.72
N TRP A 326 -24.67 2.35 5.57
CA TRP A 326 -24.24 3.01 4.33
C TRP A 326 -25.35 3.92 3.77
N LEU A 327 -26.60 3.43 3.73
CA LEU A 327 -27.74 4.24 3.31
C LEU A 327 -27.93 5.47 4.20
N ALA A 328 -27.84 5.30 5.52
CA ALA A 328 -27.92 6.41 6.47
C ALA A 328 -26.82 7.45 6.24
N ALA A 329 -25.58 7.01 6.05
CA ALA A 329 -24.46 7.90 5.74
C ALA A 329 -24.67 8.67 4.44
N LEU A 330 -25.06 7.98 3.37
CA LEU A 330 -25.31 8.61 2.06
C LEU A 330 -26.51 9.57 2.10
N ASN A 331 -27.56 9.25 2.84
CA ASN A 331 -28.71 10.14 3.02
C ASN A 331 -28.30 11.41 3.79
N ARG A 332 -27.53 11.31 4.86
CA ARG A 332 -27.00 12.48 5.58
C ARG A 332 -26.21 13.40 4.63
N LEU A 333 -25.34 12.85 3.80
CA LEU A 333 -24.57 13.63 2.82
C LEU A 333 -25.43 14.31 1.75
N ARG A 334 -26.59 13.72 1.42
CA ARG A 334 -27.52 14.29 0.44
C ARG A 334 -28.39 15.39 1.01
N SER A 335 -28.79 15.27 2.28
CA SER A 335 -29.79 16.15 2.91
C SER A 335 -29.19 17.28 3.74
N ASP A 336 -27.90 17.21 4.07
CA ASP A 336 -27.23 18.20 4.94
C ASP A 336 -25.99 18.78 4.23
N ASP A 337 -26.19 19.91 3.56
CA ASP A 337 -25.12 20.61 2.85
C ASP A 337 -24.09 21.20 3.82
N ALA A 338 -24.51 21.63 5.00
CA ALA A 338 -23.59 22.18 6.00
C ALA A 338 -22.61 21.11 6.51
N LEU A 339 -23.14 19.91 6.80
CA LEU A 339 -22.31 18.75 7.12
C LEU A 339 -21.35 18.41 5.97
N ALA A 340 -21.87 18.30 4.74
CA ALA A 340 -21.08 17.96 3.57
C ALA A 340 -19.91 18.96 3.37
N GLU A 341 -20.14 20.25 3.47
CA GLU A 341 -19.09 21.27 3.34
C GLU A 341 -18.08 21.23 4.50
N SER A 342 -18.55 21.01 5.72
CA SER A 342 -17.67 20.85 6.89
C SER A 342 -16.73 19.64 6.73
N LEU A 343 -17.26 18.49 6.33
CA LEU A 343 -16.47 17.27 6.09
C LEU A 343 -15.42 17.50 5.01
N ARG A 344 -15.79 18.12 3.90
CA ARG A 344 -14.88 18.42 2.78
C ARG A 344 -13.75 19.34 3.19
N ALA A 345 -14.06 20.43 3.90
CA ALA A 345 -13.06 21.41 4.35
C ALA A 345 -12.06 20.77 5.34
N ASN A 346 -12.56 19.99 6.30
CA ASN A 346 -11.72 19.28 7.26
C ASN A 346 -10.88 18.19 6.60
N ALA A 347 -11.46 17.43 5.68
CA ALA A 347 -10.77 16.40 4.90
C ALA A 347 -9.61 17.01 4.09
N ARG A 348 -9.85 18.13 3.39
CA ARG A 348 -8.83 18.85 2.65
C ARG A 348 -7.68 19.30 3.55
N ARG A 349 -7.97 19.89 4.70
CA ARG A 349 -6.96 20.33 5.67
C ARG A 349 -6.12 19.17 6.16
N TRP A 350 -6.75 18.03 6.47
CA TRP A 350 -6.04 16.83 6.87
C TRP A 350 -5.04 16.37 5.81
N VAL A 351 -5.42 16.38 4.52
CA VAL A 351 -4.52 16.02 3.40
C VAL A 351 -3.36 16.98 3.30
N GLU A 352 -3.58 18.27 3.38
CA GLU A 352 -2.55 19.32 3.31
C GLU A 352 -1.50 19.17 4.42
N GLU A 353 -1.94 18.78 5.62
CA GLU A 353 -1.08 18.58 6.77
C GLU A 353 -0.33 17.25 6.74
N ASN A 354 -0.98 16.18 6.31
CA ASN A 354 -0.49 14.81 6.51
C ASN A 354 -0.04 14.09 5.24
N PHE A 355 -0.50 14.53 4.06
CA PHE A 355 -0.31 13.79 2.81
C PHE A 355 0.42 14.61 1.74
N ASN A 356 1.39 15.41 2.14
CA ASN A 356 2.26 16.18 1.24
C ASN A 356 3.52 15.39 0.92
N ALA A 357 3.70 15.01 -0.36
CA ALA A 357 4.81 14.17 -0.81
C ALA A 357 6.18 14.79 -0.53
N HIS A 358 6.33 16.09 -0.76
CA HIS A 358 7.61 16.80 -0.55
C HIS A 358 8.02 16.83 0.92
N LYS A 359 7.09 17.21 1.81
CA LYS A 359 7.33 17.21 3.26
C LYS A 359 7.65 15.80 3.78
N ASN A 360 6.92 14.80 3.31
CA ASN A 360 7.11 13.42 3.74
C ASN A 360 8.41 12.82 3.17
N ALA A 361 8.75 13.12 1.91
CA ALA A 361 10.03 12.74 1.33
C ALA A 361 11.21 13.40 2.06
N GLU A 362 11.07 14.65 2.52
CA GLU A 362 12.10 15.33 3.31
C GLU A 362 12.34 14.63 4.65
N LYS A 363 11.28 14.27 5.38
CA LYS A 363 11.39 13.48 6.61
C LYS A 363 12.13 12.16 6.37
N LEU A 364 11.77 11.43 5.30
CA LEU A 364 12.45 10.18 4.96
C LEU A 364 13.92 10.41 4.61
N PHE A 365 14.21 11.50 3.89
CA PHE A 365 15.58 11.84 3.51
C PHE A 365 16.47 12.11 4.73
N THR A 366 15.97 12.82 5.76
CA THR A 366 16.69 13.05 7.01
C THR A 366 17.10 11.73 7.70
N HIS A 367 16.21 10.72 7.67
CA HIS A 367 16.56 9.40 8.21
C HIS A 367 17.64 8.69 7.38
N PHE A 368 17.65 8.88 6.06
CA PHE A 368 18.73 8.37 5.21
C PHE A 368 20.07 9.06 5.52
N GLU A 369 20.07 10.39 5.66
CA GLU A 369 21.27 11.14 6.01
C GLU A 369 21.82 10.69 7.36
N GLY A 370 20.97 10.59 8.39
CA GLY A 370 21.36 10.07 9.69
C GLY A 370 21.96 8.66 9.62
N ALA A 371 21.42 7.79 8.76
CA ALA A 371 21.94 6.43 8.58
C ALA A 371 23.30 6.37 7.86
N ILE A 372 23.65 7.39 7.08
CA ILE A 372 24.90 7.46 6.31
C ILE A 372 26.05 8.00 7.15
N HIS A 373 25.78 8.92 8.07
CA HIS A 373 26.80 9.64 8.85
C HIS A 373 27.13 8.99 10.20
N VAL A 374 26.47 7.90 10.57
CA VAL A 374 26.77 7.06 11.76
C VAL A 374 27.55 5.82 11.35
#